data_ab5a1078103e3895cf6b84f911ad52c9
#
_entry.id   ab5a1078103e3895cf6b84f911ad52c9
#
_cell.length_a   1.000
_cell.length_b   1.000
_cell.length_c   1.000
_cell.angle_alpha   90.00
_cell.angle_beta   90.00
_cell.angle_gamma   90.00
#
_symmetry.space_group_name_H-M   'P 1'
#
loop_
_entity.id
_entity.type
_entity.pdbx_description
1 polymer ?
#
loop_
_entity_poly.entity_id
_entity_poly.type
_entity_poly.pdbx_seq_one_letter_code
_entity_poly.pdbx_strand_id
1 'polypeptide(L)'
;MAGSNGLEYIQETDVKIVYGVDINETYLKACQSRFPELKDRLRLLCRNVSDIDISLPTADYVIANLFMEYVGIDIFTMQLLKISPLHVSCVIQKNREEAFVSQSPYMNSFKEISAIHRDISETKLTDSMENIGYRFAGKEKYCLPGNKSFIQLEYTYQKIEV
;
A
#
# COMPACT_ATOMS: atom_id res chain seq x y z
N MET A 1 7.24 3.03 -2.80
CA MET A 1 8.07 1.90 -2.36
C MET A 1 9.29 2.32 -1.50
N ALA A 2 9.20 3.42 -0.76
CA ALA A 2 10.26 3.80 0.16
C ALA A 2 10.52 2.66 1.16
N GLY A 3 11.76 2.17 1.23
CA GLY A 3 12.18 1.10 2.12
C GLY A 3 12.03 -0.32 1.59
N SER A 4 11.04 -0.62 0.77
CA SER A 4 10.82 -1.93 0.11
C SER A 4 10.95 -3.13 1.07
N ASN A 5 10.55 -2.98 2.33
CA ASN A 5 10.62 -4.03 3.33
C ASN A 5 9.69 -5.19 2.95
N GLY A 6 10.15 -6.42 3.12
CA GLY A 6 9.44 -7.64 2.77
C GLY A 6 9.87 -8.26 1.45
N LEU A 7 10.55 -7.53 0.54
CA LEU A 7 11.07 -8.10 -0.70
C LEU A 7 12.20 -9.11 -0.47
N GLU A 8 12.91 -9.02 0.64
CA GLU A 8 13.94 -9.97 1.07
C GLU A 8 13.40 -11.40 1.22
N TYR A 9 12.10 -11.56 1.51
CA TYR A 9 11.47 -12.88 1.69
C TYR A 9 10.95 -13.49 0.38
N ILE A 10 10.92 -12.74 -0.72
CA ILE A 10 10.36 -13.21 -2.01
C ILE A 10 11.12 -14.42 -2.57
N GLN A 11 12.41 -14.53 -2.29
CA GLN A 11 13.20 -15.68 -2.75
C GLN A 11 12.72 -17.01 -2.14
N GLU A 12 12.19 -16.97 -0.93
CA GLU A 12 11.70 -18.13 -0.18
C GLU A 12 10.26 -18.52 -0.53
N THR A 13 9.66 -17.83 -1.52
CA THR A 13 8.27 -18.00 -1.91
C THR A 13 8.12 -18.45 -3.37
N ASP A 14 6.94 -18.98 -3.70
CA ASP A 14 6.53 -19.34 -5.07
C ASP A 14 6.02 -18.15 -5.90
N VAL A 15 6.12 -16.91 -5.38
CA VAL A 15 5.73 -15.70 -6.10
C VAL A 15 6.52 -15.59 -7.40
N LYS A 16 5.85 -15.51 -8.53
CA LYS A 16 6.48 -15.48 -9.86
C LYS A 16 6.96 -14.09 -10.23
N ILE A 17 6.11 -13.08 -10.05
CA ILE A 17 6.42 -11.69 -10.40
C ILE A 17 5.90 -10.78 -9.28
N VAL A 18 6.70 -9.78 -8.93
CA VAL A 18 6.34 -8.67 -8.06
C VAL A 18 6.39 -7.38 -8.86
N TYR A 19 5.30 -6.64 -8.85
CA TYR A 19 5.25 -5.29 -9.41
C TYR A 19 5.42 -4.26 -8.30
N GLY A 20 6.50 -3.50 -8.35
CA GLY A 20 6.72 -2.37 -7.46
C GLY A 20 6.30 -1.07 -8.14
N VAL A 21 5.30 -0.39 -7.60
CA VAL A 21 4.78 0.87 -8.16
C VAL A 21 5.14 2.03 -7.26
N ASP A 22 5.71 3.07 -7.82
CA ASP A 22 6.00 4.34 -7.12
C ASP A 22 6.02 5.48 -8.13
N ILE A 23 5.68 6.69 -7.69
CA ILE A 23 5.80 7.90 -8.49
C ILE A 23 7.25 8.40 -8.54
N ASN A 24 8.06 8.02 -7.54
CA ASN A 24 9.45 8.47 -7.40
C ASN A 24 10.42 7.47 -8.02
N GLU A 25 10.96 7.83 -9.17
CA GLU A 25 11.93 7.02 -9.91
C GLU A 25 13.20 6.73 -9.09
N THR A 26 13.64 7.67 -8.23
CA THR A 26 14.82 7.48 -7.39
C THR A 26 14.61 6.35 -6.38
N TYR A 27 13.40 6.23 -5.80
CA TYR A 27 13.06 5.14 -4.91
C TYR A 27 13.02 3.79 -5.63
N LEU A 28 12.53 3.77 -6.86
CA LEU A 28 12.54 2.55 -7.68
C LEU A 28 13.97 2.11 -8.02
N LYS A 29 14.85 3.04 -8.40
CA LYS A 29 16.26 2.75 -8.64
C LYS A 29 16.97 2.23 -7.38
N ALA A 30 16.73 2.84 -6.23
CA ALA A 30 17.26 2.37 -4.96
C ALA A 30 16.75 0.96 -4.61
N CYS A 31 15.48 0.67 -4.86
CA CYS A 31 14.89 -0.65 -4.68
C CYS A 31 15.58 -1.68 -5.59
N GLN A 32 15.75 -1.38 -6.86
CA GLN A 32 16.43 -2.27 -7.81
C GLN A 32 17.87 -2.58 -7.39
N SER A 33 18.58 -1.56 -6.89
CA SER A 33 19.97 -1.72 -6.43
C SER A 33 20.05 -2.54 -5.13
N ARG A 34 19.02 -2.47 -4.28
CA ARG A 34 18.98 -3.20 -3.02
C ARG A 34 18.67 -4.69 -3.21
N PHE A 35 17.94 -5.06 -4.26
CA PHE A 35 17.48 -6.44 -4.52
C PHE A 35 17.90 -6.92 -5.92
N PRO A 36 19.20 -6.96 -6.22
CA PRO A 36 19.69 -7.39 -7.54
C PRO A 36 19.35 -8.86 -7.85
N GLU A 37 19.18 -9.68 -6.82
CA GLU A 37 18.80 -11.09 -6.91
C GLU A 37 17.36 -11.30 -7.40
N LEU A 38 16.50 -10.28 -7.27
CA LEU A 38 15.11 -10.33 -7.74
C LEU A 38 14.91 -9.81 -9.17
N LYS A 39 15.97 -9.51 -9.93
CA LYS A 39 15.90 -8.86 -11.25
C LYS A 39 14.93 -9.53 -12.23
N ASP A 40 14.81 -10.85 -12.18
CA ASP A 40 13.93 -11.62 -13.06
C ASP A 40 12.49 -11.72 -12.56
N ARG A 41 12.25 -11.45 -11.29
CA ARG A 41 10.95 -11.52 -10.62
C ARG A 41 10.37 -10.13 -10.26
N LEU A 42 11.22 -9.09 -10.16
CA LEU A 42 10.82 -7.73 -9.78
C LEU A 42 10.67 -6.85 -11.03
N ARG A 43 9.50 -6.24 -11.17
CA ARG A 43 9.16 -5.29 -12.22
C ARG A 43 8.80 -3.95 -11.57
N LEU A 44 9.62 -2.93 -11.80
CA LEU A 44 9.44 -1.61 -11.20
C LEU A 44 8.75 -0.67 -12.21
N LEU A 45 7.67 -0.04 -11.78
CA LEU A 45 6.82 0.81 -12.59
C LEU A 45 6.78 2.22 -12.00
N CYS A 46 7.38 3.18 -12.69
CA CYS A 46 7.25 4.59 -12.33
C CYS A 46 5.89 5.10 -12.82
N ARG A 47 4.90 5.17 -11.91
CA ARG A 47 3.53 5.54 -12.23
C ARG A 47 2.91 6.37 -11.11
N ASN A 48 2.14 7.39 -11.50
CA ASN A 48 1.26 8.10 -10.58
C ASN A 48 -0.07 7.33 -10.46
N VAL A 49 -0.28 6.64 -9.36
CA VAL A 49 -1.50 5.83 -9.12
C VAL A 49 -2.76 6.70 -9.02
N SER A 50 -2.61 8.01 -8.75
CA SER A 50 -3.75 8.95 -8.75
C SER A 50 -4.23 9.32 -10.15
N ASP A 51 -3.47 8.99 -11.19
CA ASP A 51 -3.91 9.14 -12.58
C ASP A 51 -4.92 8.03 -12.91
N ILE A 52 -6.15 8.44 -13.21
CA ILE A 52 -7.25 7.50 -13.47
C ILE A 52 -7.07 6.72 -14.77
N ASP A 53 -6.29 7.22 -15.70
CA ASP A 53 -6.09 6.60 -17.02
C ASP A 53 -4.93 5.61 -17.03
N ILE A 54 -4.17 5.48 -15.95
CA ILE A 54 -3.08 4.52 -15.91
C ILE A 54 -3.60 3.07 -15.99
N SER A 55 -2.83 2.26 -16.68
CA SER A 55 -2.95 0.81 -16.65
C SER A 55 -1.89 0.22 -15.73
N LEU A 56 -2.32 -0.52 -14.73
CA LEU A 56 -1.48 -1.36 -13.89
C LEU A 56 -1.66 -2.82 -14.29
N PRO A 57 -0.63 -3.66 -14.18
CA PRO A 57 -0.77 -5.09 -14.47
C PRO A 57 -1.75 -5.75 -13.50
N THR A 58 -2.42 -6.79 -13.96
CA THR A 58 -3.19 -7.68 -13.07
C THR A 58 -2.28 -8.39 -12.09
N ALA A 59 -2.77 -8.66 -10.90
CA ALA A 59 -2.04 -9.36 -9.85
C ALA A 59 -3.02 -10.15 -8.98
N ASP A 60 -2.58 -11.26 -8.42
CA ASP A 60 -3.40 -12.07 -7.50
C ASP A 60 -3.47 -11.45 -6.11
N TYR A 61 -2.43 -10.70 -5.74
CA TYR A 61 -2.28 -10.08 -4.43
C TYR A 61 -1.81 -8.63 -4.54
N VAL A 62 -2.48 -7.72 -3.84
CA VAL A 62 -2.07 -6.31 -3.72
C VAL A 62 -1.71 -5.99 -2.28
N ILE A 63 -0.56 -5.36 -2.08
CA ILE A 63 -0.09 -4.85 -0.78
C ILE A 63 -0.02 -3.33 -0.86
N ALA A 64 -0.72 -2.65 0.04
CA ALA A 64 -0.77 -1.19 0.13
C ALA A 64 -0.44 -0.71 1.55
N ASN A 65 0.85 -0.55 1.85
CA ASN A 65 1.32 -0.14 3.17
C ASN A 65 1.49 1.37 3.24
N LEU A 66 0.74 2.04 4.11
CA LEU A 66 0.76 3.50 4.32
C LEU A 66 0.59 4.26 3.00
N PHE A 67 -0.27 3.78 2.15
CA PHE A 67 -0.43 4.28 0.78
C PHE A 67 -1.70 5.11 0.62
N MET A 68 -2.80 4.67 1.23
CA MET A 68 -4.10 5.33 1.11
C MET A 68 -4.12 6.71 1.78
N GLU A 69 -3.26 6.94 2.76
CA GLU A 69 -3.08 8.24 3.40
C GLU A 69 -2.71 9.33 2.39
N TYR A 70 -2.09 8.95 1.27
CA TYR A 70 -1.67 9.88 0.21
C TYR A 70 -2.68 9.96 -0.93
N VAL A 71 -3.18 8.82 -1.42
CA VAL A 71 -4.05 8.78 -2.60
C VAL A 71 -5.54 8.80 -2.26
N GLY A 72 -5.92 8.36 -1.05
CA GLY A 72 -7.31 8.22 -0.62
C GLY A 72 -7.92 6.88 -1.00
N ILE A 73 -9.02 6.55 -0.32
CA ILE A 73 -9.74 5.27 -0.48
C ILE A 73 -10.35 5.15 -1.88
N ASP A 74 -10.92 6.22 -2.41
CA ASP A 74 -11.63 6.20 -3.70
C ASP A 74 -10.69 5.85 -4.87
N ILE A 75 -9.52 6.47 -4.92
CA ILE A 75 -8.50 6.16 -5.93
C ILE A 75 -8.01 4.73 -5.76
N PHE A 76 -7.75 4.32 -4.52
CA PHE A 76 -7.30 2.97 -4.23
C PHE A 76 -8.29 1.91 -4.72
N THR A 77 -9.57 2.02 -4.37
CA THR A 77 -10.62 1.07 -4.77
C THR A 77 -10.84 1.08 -6.29
N MET A 78 -10.76 2.24 -6.93
CA MET A 78 -10.83 2.34 -8.39
C MET A 78 -9.68 1.56 -9.07
N GLN A 79 -8.46 1.65 -8.56
CA GLN A 79 -7.34 0.88 -9.10
C GLN A 79 -7.48 -0.62 -8.82
N LEU A 80 -8.02 -1.01 -7.67
CA LEU A 80 -8.30 -2.43 -7.38
C LEU A 80 -9.28 -3.04 -8.37
N LEU A 81 -10.32 -2.31 -8.80
CA LEU A 81 -11.26 -2.78 -9.83
C LEU A 81 -10.55 -3.07 -11.16
N LYS A 82 -9.49 -2.34 -11.50
CA LYS A 82 -8.70 -2.57 -12.72
C LYS A 82 -7.71 -3.72 -12.58
N ILE A 83 -7.03 -3.82 -11.43
CA ILE A 83 -6.04 -4.87 -11.13
C ILE A 83 -6.75 -6.21 -10.92
N SER A 84 -7.94 -6.20 -10.31
CA SER A 84 -8.78 -7.36 -9.97
C SER A 84 -8.06 -8.42 -9.12
N PRO A 85 -7.39 -8.06 -8.02
CA PRO A 85 -6.69 -9.03 -7.19
C PRO A 85 -7.67 -9.93 -6.42
N LEU A 86 -7.22 -11.16 -6.11
CA LEU A 86 -7.96 -12.07 -5.24
C LEU A 86 -7.82 -11.68 -3.76
N HIS A 87 -6.66 -11.14 -3.39
CA HIS A 87 -6.35 -10.76 -2.02
C HIS A 87 -5.77 -9.34 -1.96
N VAL A 88 -6.10 -8.62 -0.90
CA VAL A 88 -5.61 -7.27 -0.66
C VAL A 88 -5.19 -7.14 0.80
N SER A 89 -3.95 -6.73 1.04
CA SER A 89 -3.44 -6.35 2.35
C SER A 89 -3.21 -4.84 2.41
N CYS A 90 -3.76 -4.20 3.42
CA CYS A 90 -3.62 -2.77 3.64
C CYS A 90 -3.05 -2.51 5.03
N VAL A 91 -2.01 -1.69 5.14
CA VAL A 91 -1.56 -1.14 6.42
C VAL A 91 -1.87 0.34 6.46
N ILE A 92 -2.60 0.77 7.47
CA ILE A 92 -2.90 2.18 7.76
C ILE A 92 -2.30 2.59 9.11
N GLN A 93 -1.93 3.86 9.24
CA GLN A 93 -1.45 4.41 10.51
C GLN A 93 -2.59 5.08 11.27
N LYS A 94 -2.67 4.79 12.58
CA LYS A 94 -3.53 5.48 13.54
C LYS A 94 -2.70 6.24 14.56
N ASN A 95 -3.03 7.50 14.74
CA ASN A 95 -2.43 8.37 15.76
C ASN A 95 -3.49 8.67 16.83
N ARG A 96 -3.13 8.55 18.11
CA ARG A 96 -4.01 8.94 19.23
C ARG A 96 -3.98 10.44 19.52
N GLU A 97 -2.97 11.15 19.04
CA GLU A 97 -2.80 12.60 19.20
C GLU A 97 -2.58 13.24 17.83
N GLU A 98 -2.93 14.53 17.68
CA GLU A 98 -2.95 15.28 16.41
C GLU A 98 -1.61 15.43 15.67
N ALA A 99 -0.49 14.99 16.26
CA ALA A 99 0.81 15.10 15.63
C ALA A 99 1.18 13.86 14.79
N PHE A 100 0.99 13.95 13.49
CA PHE A 100 1.36 12.91 12.52
C PHE A 100 2.86 12.61 12.49
N VAL A 101 3.71 13.61 12.68
CA VAL A 101 5.16 13.48 12.53
C VAL A 101 5.85 13.46 13.89
N SER A 102 6.61 12.40 14.18
CA SER A 102 7.55 12.40 15.29
C SER A 102 8.60 13.49 15.08
N GLN A 103 9.03 14.17 16.16
CA GLN A 103 10.16 15.09 16.08
C GLN A 103 11.41 14.34 15.58
N SER A 104 11.77 14.55 14.34
CA SER A 104 12.95 13.98 13.71
C SER A 104 13.76 15.06 13.00
N PRO A 105 15.08 14.89 12.83
CA PRO A 105 15.92 15.84 12.10
C PRO A 105 15.47 16.10 10.64
N TYR A 106 14.58 15.27 10.10
CA TYR A 106 14.07 15.33 8.73
C TYR A 106 12.73 16.08 8.61
N MET A 107 12.27 16.79 9.66
CA MET A 107 10.97 17.49 9.68
C MET A 107 10.72 18.44 8.48
N ASN A 108 11.78 19.05 7.94
CA ASN A 108 11.61 19.98 6.81
C ASN A 108 11.21 19.30 5.49
N SER A 109 11.62 18.04 5.29
CA SER A 109 11.23 17.25 4.13
C SER A 109 9.80 16.68 4.24
N PHE A 110 9.23 16.65 5.46
CA PHE A 110 7.90 16.11 5.71
C PHE A 110 6.78 17.17 5.72
N LYS A 111 7.11 18.46 5.69
CA LYS A 111 6.09 19.54 5.69
C LYS A 111 5.17 19.49 4.46
N GLU A 112 5.70 19.18 3.30
CA GLU A 112 4.91 19.02 2.08
C GLU A 112 4.05 17.73 2.11
N ILE A 113 4.58 16.67 2.72
CA ILE A 113 3.90 15.37 2.86
C ILE A 113 2.77 15.45 3.89
N SER A 114 2.98 16.17 5.00
CA SER A 114 1.96 16.32 6.05
C SER A 114 0.71 17.07 5.58
N ALA A 115 0.84 17.92 4.57
CA ALA A 115 -0.30 18.65 3.98
C ALA A 115 -1.21 17.74 3.14
N ILE A 116 -0.72 16.59 2.69
CA ILE A 116 -1.44 15.64 1.83
C ILE A 116 -1.96 14.44 2.63
N HIS A 117 -1.40 14.20 3.81
CA HIS A 117 -1.74 13.04 4.64
C HIS A 117 -3.19 13.10 5.13
N ARG A 118 -3.91 12.01 4.90
CA ARG A 118 -5.31 11.81 5.34
C ARG A 118 -5.38 10.77 6.44
N ASP A 119 -6.21 10.99 7.44
CA ASP A 119 -6.54 9.93 8.40
C ASP A 119 -7.52 8.96 7.74
N ILE A 120 -7.13 7.70 7.64
CA ILE A 120 -7.93 6.65 7.00
C ILE A 120 -8.81 6.00 8.05
N SER A 121 -10.14 6.10 7.90
CA SER A 121 -11.10 5.37 8.74
C SER A 121 -11.13 3.90 8.34
N GLU A 122 -10.93 3.01 9.31
CA GLU A 122 -11.05 1.56 9.11
C GLU A 122 -12.44 1.17 8.58
N THR A 123 -13.50 1.74 9.19
CA THR A 123 -14.89 1.48 8.77
C THR A 123 -15.12 1.93 7.33
N LYS A 124 -14.74 3.18 6.98
CA LYS A 124 -14.89 3.66 5.61
C LYS A 124 -14.11 2.82 4.59
N LEU A 125 -12.90 2.38 4.95
CA LEU A 125 -12.12 1.51 4.08
C LEU A 125 -12.83 0.17 3.88
N THR A 126 -13.30 -0.47 4.96
CA THR A 126 -14.01 -1.75 4.89
C THR A 126 -15.31 -1.62 4.08
N ASP A 127 -16.13 -0.60 4.35
CA ASP A 127 -17.35 -0.35 3.59
C ASP A 127 -17.06 -0.16 2.08
N SER A 128 -15.99 0.58 1.74
CA SER A 128 -15.59 0.80 0.36
C SER A 128 -15.08 -0.47 -0.31
N MET A 129 -14.36 -1.32 0.41
CA MET A 129 -13.89 -2.62 -0.08
C MET A 129 -15.08 -3.58 -0.31
N GLU A 130 -16.04 -3.63 0.61
CA GLU A 130 -17.26 -4.45 0.46
C GLU A 130 -18.10 -4.00 -0.73
N ASN A 131 -18.23 -2.70 -0.95
CA ASN A 131 -18.96 -2.16 -2.11
C ASN A 131 -18.36 -2.57 -3.46
N ILE A 132 -17.09 -2.91 -3.53
CA ILE A 132 -16.42 -3.40 -4.74
C ILE A 132 -16.23 -4.92 -4.76
N GLY A 133 -16.89 -5.65 -3.85
CA GLY A 133 -16.96 -7.12 -3.87
C GLY A 133 -15.90 -7.83 -3.01
N TYR A 134 -15.18 -7.11 -2.16
CA TYR A 134 -14.25 -7.75 -1.21
C TYR A 134 -14.94 -8.00 0.12
N ARG A 135 -14.56 -9.09 0.78
CA ARG A 135 -14.92 -9.40 2.16
C ARG A 135 -13.74 -9.12 3.08
N PHE A 136 -14.01 -8.53 4.22
CA PHE A 136 -13.04 -8.44 5.31
C PHE A 136 -12.65 -9.85 5.79
N ALA A 137 -11.33 -10.11 5.82
CA ALA A 137 -10.77 -11.43 6.16
C ALA A 137 -10.00 -11.43 7.48
N GLY A 138 -9.45 -10.29 7.91
CA GLY A 138 -8.69 -10.22 9.15
C GLY A 138 -8.14 -8.85 9.47
N LYS A 139 -7.77 -8.68 10.75
CA LYS A 139 -7.16 -7.45 11.26
C LYS A 139 -6.08 -7.79 12.26
N GLU A 140 -4.94 -7.11 12.13
CA GLU A 140 -3.88 -7.09 13.12
C GLU A 140 -3.52 -5.65 13.52
N LYS A 141 -3.11 -5.48 14.77
CA LYS A 141 -2.70 -4.19 15.31
C LYS A 141 -1.32 -4.26 15.91
N TYR A 142 -0.45 -3.37 15.45
CA TYR A 142 0.92 -3.22 15.94
C TYR A 142 1.06 -1.88 16.64
N CYS A 143 1.30 -1.91 17.96
CA CYS A 143 1.52 -0.68 18.73
C CYS A 143 2.95 -0.17 18.51
N LEU A 144 3.06 1.12 18.28
CA LEU A 144 4.32 1.82 18.07
C LEU A 144 4.58 2.80 19.23
N PRO A 145 5.83 3.22 19.45
CA PRO A 145 6.14 4.30 20.38
C PRO A 145 5.38 5.60 20.03
N GLY A 146 5.06 6.42 21.03
CA GLY A 146 4.43 7.73 20.82
C GLY A 146 2.95 7.66 20.45
N ASN A 147 2.19 6.74 21.06
CA ASN A 147 0.73 6.59 20.87
C ASN A 147 0.28 6.35 19.43
N LYS A 148 1.17 5.82 18.59
CA LYS A 148 0.88 5.41 17.22
C LYS A 148 0.59 3.93 17.13
N SER A 149 -0.14 3.52 16.12
CA SER A 149 -0.31 2.10 15.78
C SER A 149 -0.43 1.92 14.28
N PHE A 150 0.08 0.79 13.79
CA PHE A 150 -0.28 0.29 12.47
C PHE A 150 -1.46 -0.68 12.61
N ILE A 151 -2.40 -0.56 11.70
CA ILE A 151 -3.53 -1.47 11.56
C ILE A 151 -3.38 -2.13 10.21
N GLN A 152 -3.16 -3.43 10.21
CA GLN A 152 -3.20 -4.27 9.01
C GLN A 152 -4.62 -4.80 8.84
N LEU A 153 -5.14 -4.68 7.63
CA LEU A 153 -6.48 -5.13 7.24
C LEU A 153 -6.34 -6.03 6.00
N GLU A 154 -6.94 -7.21 6.07
CA GLU A 154 -6.90 -8.20 5.01
C GLU A 154 -8.28 -8.34 4.38
N TYR A 155 -8.32 -8.42 3.06
CA TYR A 155 -9.54 -8.58 2.28
C TYR A 155 -9.37 -9.66 1.22
N THR A 156 -10.47 -10.38 0.94
CA THR A 156 -10.52 -11.40 -0.11
C THR A 156 -11.70 -11.12 -1.03
N TYR A 157 -11.46 -11.19 -2.35
CA TYR A 157 -12.51 -11.01 -3.34
C TYR A 157 -13.51 -12.17 -3.29
N GLN A 158 -14.79 -11.84 -3.21
CA GLN A 158 -15.87 -12.81 -3.34
C GLN A 158 -16.33 -12.88 -4.80
N LYS A 159 -15.97 -13.97 -5.49
CA LYS A 159 -16.71 -14.29 -6.71
C LYS A 159 -18.18 -14.48 -6.31
N ILE A 160 -19.06 -13.63 -6.81
CA ILE A 160 -20.49 -13.92 -6.80
C ILE A 160 -20.67 -15.09 -7.76
N GLU A 161 -20.89 -16.28 -7.22
CA GLU A 161 -21.38 -17.39 -8.05
C GLU A 161 -22.79 -17.01 -8.49
N VAL A 162 -22.92 -16.70 -9.77
CA VAL A 162 -24.20 -16.47 -10.46
C VAL A 162 -24.75 -17.81 -10.91
#